data_b28b16a884bf28c8a02bf40669f52b82
#
_entry.id   b28b16a884bf28c8a02bf40669f52b82
#
_cell.length_a   1.000
_cell.length_b   1.000
_cell.length_c   1.000
_cell.angle_alpha   90.00
_cell.angle_beta   90.00
_cell.angle_gamma   90.00
#
_symmetry.space_group_name_H-M   'P 1'
#
loop_
_entity.id
_entity.type
_entity.pdbx_description
1 polymer ?
#
loop_
_entity_poly.entity_id
_entity_poly.type
_entity_poly.pdbx_seq_one_letter_code
_entity_poly.pdbx_strand_id
1 'polypeptide(L)'
;TGLPVKELVRNLLPILLLCAGICLALIKAAEATIRVLSVVGNLVRIASLVLFGLVMLGLFLPACQIASDTLIFESLTIVVKIAVVVAGSMVAASLLLRFFQKGISRIAGWLGVNSYSVVGLIISLATCISMIPMMEKMDDRGKVMNAAFAVSGSFVLGGQLAFIASVEPPAVVSAFIAAKLVGG
;
A
#
# COMPACT_ATOMS: atom_id res chain seq x y z
N THR A 1 -10.85 -20.51 -12.06
CA THR A 1 -10.76 -20.76 -10.62
C THR A 1 -11.93 -21.63 -10.22
N GLY A 2 -11.68 -22.92 -9.91
CA GLY A 2 -12.72 -23.90 -9.60
C GLY A 2 -13.29 -23.83 -8.17
N LEU A 3 -13.19 -22.69 -7.50
CA LEU A 3 -13.76 -22.51 -6.17
C LEU A 3 -15.28 -22.29 -6.29
N PRO A 4 -16.12 -23.07 -5.59
CA PRO A 4 -17.54 -22.85 -5.58
C PRO A 4 -17.86 -21.47 -4.98
N VAL A 5 -18.72 -20.72 -5.65
CA VAL A 5 -19.12 -19.35 -5.27
C VAL A 5 -19.53 -19.26 -3.79
N LYS A 6 -20.13 -20.33 -3.26
CA LYS A 6 -20.53 -20.43 -1.85
C LYS A 6 -19.35 -20.35 -0.86
N GLU A 7 -18.23 -20.98 -1.17
CA GLU A 7 -17.02 -20.91 -0.33
C GLU A 7 -16.35 -19.55 -0.41
N LEU A 8 -16.34 -18.96 -1.62
CA LEU A 8 -15.83 -17.59 -1.82
C LEU A 8 -16.63 -16.58 -0.98
N VAL A 9 -17.95 -16.64 -1.07
CA VAL A 9 -18.85 -15.76 -0.29
C VAL A 9 -18.64 -15.97 1.21
N ARG A 10 -18.56 -17.22 1.68
CA ARG A 10 -18.34 -17.53 3.11
C ARG A 10 -17.02 -16.95 3.63
N ASN A 11 -15.97 -17.02 2.83
CA ASN A 11 -14.63 -16.51 3.21
C ASN A 11 -14.53 -14.98 3.14
N LEU A 12 -15.30 -14.35 2.23
CA LEU A 12 -15.34 -12.89 2.10
C LEU A 12 -16.30 -12.22 3.08
N LEU A 13 -17.33 -12.96 3.56
CA LEU A 13 -18.37 -12.41 4.43
C LEU A 13 -17.85 -11.67 5.68
N PRO A 14 -16.88 -12.22 6.45
CA PRO A 14 -16.32 -11.53 7.62
C PRO A 14 -15.67 -10.19 7.25
N ILE A 15 -14.95 -10.16 6.13
CA ILE A 15 -14.26 -8.95 5.64
C ILE A 15 -15.30 -7.92 5.19
N LEU A 16 -16.32 -8.34 4.45
CA LEU A 16 -17.40 -7.45 4.02
C LEU A 16 -18.19 -6.87 5.20
N LEU A 17 -18.47 -7.67 6.24
CA LEU A 17 -19.12 -7.20 7.45
C LEU A 17 -18.24 -6.18 8.20
N LEU A 18 -16.95 -6.43 8.31
CA LEU A 18 -15.99 -5.49 8.92
C LEU A 18 -15.96 -4.17 8.14
N CYS A 19 -15.83 -4.23 6.82
CA CYS A 19 -15.81 -3.05 5.95
C CYS A 19 -17.12 -2.27 6.06
N ALA A 20 -18.27 -2.95 6.01
CA ALA A 20 -19.58 -2.32 6.18
C ALA A 20 -19.71 -1.66 7.56
N GLY A 21 -19.23 -2.32 8.62
CA GLY A 21 -19.20 -1.76 9.97
C GLY A 21 -18.38 -0.49 10.06
N ILE A 22 -17.16 -0.48 9.50
CA ILE A 22 -16.29 0.70 9.46
C ILE A 22 -16.93 1.83 8.63
N CYS A 23 -17.52 1.51 7.46
CA CYS A 23 -18.23 2.50 6.64
C CYS A 23 -19.41 3.13 7.39
N LEU A 24 -20.21 2.33 8.05
CA LEU A 24 -21.34 2.82 8.84
C LEU A 24 -20.88 3.67 10.03
N ALA A 25 -19.79 3.28 10.70
CA ALA A 25 -19.20 4.04 11.78
C ALA A 25 -18.66 5.40 11.29
N LEU A 26 -17.99 5.44 10.12
CA LEU A 26 -17.52 6.68 9.50
C LEU A 26 -18.67 7.59 9.09
N ILE A 27 -19.80 7.06 8.60
CA ILE A 27 -20.97 7.85 8.21
C ILE A 27 -21.67 8.43 9.46
N LYS A 28 -21.82 7.63 10.53
CA LYS A 28 -22.60 8.02 11.72
C LYS A 28 -21.79 8.79 12.77
N ALA A 29 -20.50 8.49 12.90
CA ALA A 29 -19.63 9.01 13.95
C ALA A 29 -18.19 9.16 13.46
N ALA A 30 -17.97 9.93 12.38
CA ALA A 30 -16.67 10.09 11.73
C ALA A 30 -15.55 10.45 12.72
N GLU A 31 -15.76 11.46 13.57
CA GLU A 31 -14.72 11.92 14.50
C GLU A 31 -14.35 10.84 15.53
N ALA A 32 -15.35 10.14 16.08
CA ALA A 32 -15.10 9.06 17.04
C ALA A 32 -14.36 7.90 16.38
N THR A 33 -14.76 7.51 15.15
CA THR A 33 -14.12 6.45 14.39
C THR A 33 -12.67 6.80 14.05
N ILE A 34 -12.42 8.01 13.57
CA ILE A 34 -11.05 8.50 13.29
C ILE A 34 -10.21 8.50 14.55
N ARG A 35 -10.77 8.93 15.68
CA ARG A 35 -10.06 8.93 16.97
C ARG A 35 -9.69 7.51 17.41
N VAL A 36 -10.63 6.56 17.32
CA VAL A 36 -10.36 5.13 17.65
C VAL A 36 -9.29 4.56 16.73
N LEU A 37 -9.40 4.77 15.42
CA LEU A 37 -8.40 4.31 14.44
C LEU A 37 -7.02 4.94 14.70
N SER A 38 -6.99 6.22 15.08
CA SER A 38 -5.75 6.92 15.46
C SER A 38 -5.11 6.34 16.72
N VAL A 39 -5.92 6.02 17.73
CA VAL A 39 -5.44 5.37 18.97
C VAL A 39 -4.88 3.99 18.67
N VAL A 40 -5.61 3.18 17.88
CA VAL A 40 -5.13 1.86 17.45
C VAL A 40 -3.83 1.98 16.65
N GLY A 41 -3.76 2.92 15.71
CA GLY A 41 -2.54 3.20 14.94
C GLY A 41 -1.35 3.61 15.83
N ASN A 42 -1.57 4.44 16.83
CA ASN A 42 -0.54 4.81 17.80
C ASN A 42 -0.09 3.62 18.68
N LEU A 43 -1.02 2.78 19.10
CA LEU A 43 -0.68 1.57 19.87
C LEU A 43 0.20 0.62 19.04
N VAL A 44 -0.18 0.37 17.77
CA VAL A 44 0.61 -0.44 16.85
C VAL A 44 1.99 0.17 16.62
N ARG A 45 2.06 1.50 16.45
CA ARG A 45 3.33 2.22 16.28
C ARG A 45 4.23 2.07 17.50
N ILE A 46 3.70 2.27 18.71
CA ILE A 46 4.48 2.13 19.95
C ILE A 46 4.94 0.68 20.12
N ALA A 47 4.05 -0.29 19.93
CA ALA A 47 4.39 -1.71 20.00
C ALA A 47 5.49 -2.08 19.00
N SER A 48 5.40 -1.60 17.76
CA SER A 48 6.43 -1.82 16.73
C SER A 48 7.78 -1.21 17.12
N LEU A 49 7.80 -0.01 17.69
CA LEU A 49 9.03 0.63 18.15
C LEU A 49 9.66 -0.12 19.33
N VAL A 50 8.85 -0.59 20.29
CA VAL A 50 9.32 -1.38 21.43
C VAL A 50 9.89 -2.71 20.94
N LEU A 51 9.16 -3.44 20.07
CA LEU A 51 9.63 -4.70 19.50
C LEU A 51 10.92 -4.51 18.69
N PHE A 52 11.00 -3.45 17.89
CA PHE A 52 12.21 -3.11 17.15
C PHE A 52 13.40 -2.85 18.11
N GLY A 53 13.17 -2.07 19.17
CA GLY A 53 14.19 -1.82 20.20
C GLY A 53 14.67 -3.11 20.87
N LEU A 54 13.74 -4.03 21.20
CA LEU A 54 14.08 -5.33 21.80
C LEU A 54 14.88 -6.22 20.84
N VAL A 55 14.52 -6.23 19.55
CA VAL A 55 15.28 -6.97 18.52
C VAL A 55 16.68 -6.40 18.38
N MET A 56 16.81 -5.07 18.38
CA MET A 56 18.12 -4.40 18.32
C MET A 56 18.98 -4.68 19.56
N LEU A 57 18.37 -4.70 20.75
CA LEU A 57 19.08 -5.11 21.97
C LEU A 57 19.59 -6.54 21.89
N GLY A 58 18.79 -7.46 21.32
CA GLY A 58 19.18 -8.85 21.10
C GLY A 58 20.39 -9.03 20.19
N LEU A 59 20.64 -8.10 19.25
CA LEU A 59 21.85 -8.11 18.41
C LEU A 59 23.13 -7.84 19.20
N PHE A 60 23.05 -7.00 20.25
CA PHE A 60 24.20 -6.64 21.09
C PHE A 60 24.35 -7.48 22.35
N LEU A 61 23.23 -8.04 22.83
CA LEU A 61 23.15 -8.84 24.06
C LEU A 61 22.54 -10.21 23.75
N PRO A 62 23.35 -11.24 23.49
CA PRO A 62 22.86 -12.59 23.14
C PRO A 62 21.89 -13.19 24.16
N ALA A 63 22.00 -12.78 25.44
CA ALA A 63 21.09 -13.20 26.50
C ALA A 63 19.66 -12.65 26.34
N CYS A 64 19.45 -11.61 25.53
CA CYS A 64 18.17 -10.97 25.28
C CYS A 64 17.67 -11.22 23.84
N GLN A 65 18.23 -12.22 23.14
CA GLN A 65 17.87 -12.50 21.76
C GLN A 65 16.44 -13.08 21.69
N ILE A 66 15.53 -12.31 21.06
CA ILE A 66 14.11 -12.66 20.91
C ILE A 66 13.84 -13.30 19.53
N ALA A 67 14.67 -12.98 18.55
CA ALA A 67 14.53 -13.44 17.16
C ALA A 67 15.81 -14.13 16.70
N SER A 68 15.70 -15.14 15.83
CA SER A 68 16.86 -15.79 15.22
C SER A 68 17.59 -14.84 14.27
N ASP A 69 18.91 -15.00 14.13
CA ASP A 69 19.73 -14.18 13.23
C ASP A 69 19.23 -14.22 11.79
N THR A 70 18.72 -15.36 11.34
CA THR A 70 18.11 -15.53 10.02
C THR A 70 16.91 -14.61 9.82
N LEU A 71 15.98 -14.54 10.77
CA LEU A 71 14.80 -13.67 10.72
C LEU A 71 15.21 -12.18 10.73
N ILE A 72 16.22 -11.84 11.52
CA ILE A 72 16.72 -10.47 11.57
C ILE A 72 17.34 -10.08 10.22
N PHE A 73 18.17 -10.96 9.64
CA PHE A 73 18.82 -10.71 8.37
C PHE A 73 17.81 -10.61 7.21
N GLU A 74 16.82 -11.48 7.17
CA GLU A 74 15.72 -11.39 6.19
C GLU A 74 14.94 -10.10 6.33
N SER A 75 14.60 -9.70 7.55
CA SER A 75 13.88 -8.45 7.83
C SER A 75 14.67 -7.22 7.41
N LEU A 76 15.95 -7.16 7.74
CA LEU A 76 16.85 -6.08 7.31
C LEU A 76 16.97 -6.02 5.79
N THR A 77 17.06 -7.16 5.13
CA THR A 77 17.10 -7.24 3.66
C THR A 77 15.83 -6.66 3.04
N ILE A 78 14.66 -6.95 3.62
CA ILE A 78 13.38 -6.37 3.18
C ILE A 78 13.37 -4.87 3.38
N VAL A 79 13.80 -4.37 4.55
CA VAL A 79 13.86 -2.93 4.84
C VAL A 79 14.78 -2.20 3.86
N VAL A 80 15.96 -2.74 3.59
CA VAL A 80 16.90 -2.17 2.61
C VAL A 80 16.27 -2.15 1.21
N LYS A 81 15.64 -3.24 0.78
CA LYS A 81 14.94 -3.29 -0.52
C LYS A 81 13.85 -2.21 -0.61
N ILE A 82 13.05 -2.06 0.43
CA ILE A 82 12.01 -1.01 0.49
C ILE A 82 12.65 0.38 0.41
N ALA A 83 13.70 0.65 1.17
CA ALA A 83 14.39 1.93 1.16
C ALA A 83 14.94 2.28 -0.23
N VAL A 84 15.56 1.32 -0.92
CA VAL A 84 16.08 1.50 -2.29
C VAL A 84 14.93 1.77 -3.27
N VAL A 85 13.83 1.02 -3.17
CA VAL A 85 12.65 1.21 -4.03
C VAL A 85 12.02 2.58 -3.80
N VAL A 86 11.86 3.01 -2.55
CA VAL A 86 11.30 4.33 -2.21
C VAL A 86 12.22 5.45 -2.72
N ALA A 87 13.52 5.38 -2.45
CA ALA A 87 14.48 6.38 -2.92
C ALA A 87 14.51 6.45 -4.45
N GLY A 88 14.58 5.30 -5.13
CA GLY A 88 14.56 5.23 -6.60
C GLY A 88 13.27 5.78 -7.21
N SER A 89 12.13 5.51 -6.59
CA SER A 89 10.84 6.01 -7.08
C SER A 89 10.66 7.52 -6.88
N MET A 90 11.24 8.12 -5.85
CA MET A 90 11.25 9.59 -5.70
C MET A 90 12.07 10.25 -6.81
N VAL A 91 13.19 9.65 -7.21
CA VAL A 91 13.97 10.10 -8.37
C VAL A 91 13.15 9.92 -9.64
N ALA A 92 12.54 8.74 -9.84
CA ALA A 92 11.69 8.48 -11.00
C ALA A 92 10.50 9.46 -11.08
N ALA A 93 9.85 9.78 -9.96
CA ALA A 93 8.79 10.78 -9.89
C ALA A 93 9.26 12.17 -10.34
N SER A 94 10.45 12.58 -9.89
CA SER A 94 11.05 13.85 -10.28
C SER A 94 11.36 13.90 -11.78
N LEU A 95 11.85 12.80 -12.33
CA LEU A 95 12.12 12.66 -13.76
C LEU A 95 10.82 12.66 -14.58
N LEU A 96 9.78 11.94 -14.14
CA LEU A 96 8.48 11.94 -14.77
C LEU A 96 7.88 13.34 -14.82
N LEU A 97 7.89 14.06 -13.69
CA LEU A 97 7.44 15.44 -13.63
C LEU A 97 8.21 16.37 -14.58
N ARG A 98 9.53 16.15 -14.70
CA ARG A 98 10.40 16.99 -15.56
C ARG A 98 10.20 16.71 -17.05
N PHE A 99 10.19 15.44 -17.45
CA PHE A 99 10.17 15.05 -18.86
C PHE A 99 8.75 14.99 -19.44
N PHE A 100 7.75 14.62 -18.64
CA PHE A 100 6.37 14.42 -19.09
C PHE A 100 5.42 15.49 -18.56
N GLN A 101 5.92 16.65 -18.15
CA GLN A 101 5.16 17.74 -17.54
C GLN A 101 3.88 18.10 -18.32
N LYS A 102 3.97 18.22 -19.65
CA LYS A 102 2.81 18.57 -20.49
C LYS A 102 1.71 17.50 -20.46
N GLY A 103 2.09 16.22 -20.53
CA GLY A 103 1.16 15.09 -20.45
C GLY A 103 0.53 14.97 -19.07
N ILE A 104 1.33 15.04 -18.04
CA ILE A 104 0.90 14.99 -16.63
C ILE A 104 -0.04 16.15 -16.31
N SER A 105 0.28 17.38 -16.72
CA SER A 105 -0.57 18.54 -16.49
C SER A 105 -1.91 18.43 -17.23
N ARG A 106 -1.95 17.82 -18.41
CA ARG A 106 -3.21 17.57 -19.14
C ARG A 106 -4.09 16.57 -18.40
N ILE A 107 -3.52 15.44 -17.94
CA ILE A 107 -4.23 14.44 -17.14
C ILE A 107 -4.69 15.06 -15.81
N ALA A 108 -3.85 15.84 -15.16
CA ALA A 108 -4.15 16.53 -13.91
C ALA A 108 -5.34 17.48 -14.07
N GLY A 109 -5.36 18.26 -15.16
CA GLY A 109 -6.48 19.13 -15.49
C GLY A 109 -7.78 18.36 -15.76
N TRP A 110 -7.69 17.21 -16.45
CA TRP A 110 -8.86 16.36 -16.70
C TRP A 110 -9.42 15.72 -15.43
N LEU A 111 -8.54 15.26 -14.53
CA LEU A 111 -8.92 14.67 -13.25
C LEU A 111 -9.27 15.72 -12.18
N GLY A 112 -8.94 17.00 -12.39
CA GLY A 112 -9.11 18.06 -11.41
C GLY A 112 -8.23 17.91 -10.17
N VAL A 113 -6.98 17.46 -10.37
CA VAL A 113 -5.97 17.24 -9.32
C VAL A 113 -4.64 17.86 -9.74
N ASN A 114 -3.68 17.96 -8.82
CA ASN A 114 -2.36 18.48 -9.16
C ASN A 114 -1.46 17.41 -9.82
N SER A 115 -0.34 17.84 -10.40
CA SER A 115 0.60 16.96 -11.10
C SER A 115 1.23 15.89 -10.22
N TYR A 116 1.44 16.17 -8.92
CA TYR A 116 1.96 15.21 -7.97
C TYR A 116 0.98 14.04 -7.73
N SER A 117 -0.32 14.35 -7.75
CA SER A 117 -1.38 13.34 -7.63
C SER A 117 -1.39 12.38 -8.82
N VAL A 118 -1.23 12.89 -10.04
CA VAL A 118 -1.13 12.04 -11.25
C VAL A 118 0.11 11.16 -11.22
N VAL A 119 1.26 11.71 -10.83
CA VAL A 119 2.49 10.93 -10.70
C VAL A 119 2.37 9.87 -9.61
N GLY A 120 1.70 10.19 -8.51
CA GLY A 120 1.38 9.23 -7.45
C GLY A 120 0.60 8.02 -7.99
N LEU A 121 -0.45 8.24 -8.79
CA LEU A 121 -1.22 7.17 -9.43
C LEU A 121 -0.34 6.30 -10.35
N ILE A 122 0.49 6.93 -11.19
CA ILE A 122 1.38 6.21 -12.12
C ILE A 122 2.38 5.34 -11.34
N ILE A 123 3.01 5.89 -10.30
CA ILE A 123 3.98 5.14 -9.49
C ILE A 123 3.30 4.02 -8.70
N SER A 124 2.08 4.24 -8.25
CA SER A 124 1.31 3.23 -7.52
C SER A 124 1.00 1.98 -8.35
N LEU A 125 1.00 2.06 -9.68
CA LEU A 125 0.91 0.87 -10.54
C LEU A 125 2.03 -0.14 -10.25
N ALA A 126 3.21 0.34 -9.92
CA ALA A 126 4.33 -0.50 -9.51
C ALA A 126 4.33 -0.76 -7.99
N THR A 127 4.18 0.30 -7.18
CA THR A 127 4.14 0.21 -5.70
C THR A 127 3.53 1.45 -5.08
N CYS A 128 2.51 1.28 -4.24
CA CYS A 128 1.92 2.40 -3.49
C CYS A 128 2.83 2.93 -2.37
N ILE A 129 3.83 2.16 -1.93
CA ILE A 129 4.77 2.58 -0.88
C ILE A 129 5.50 3.85 -1.29
N SER A 130 5.86 3.95 -2.56
CA SER A 130 6.56 5.09 -3.14
C SER A 130 5.69 6.35 -3.29
N MET A 131 4.38 6.19 -3.32
CA MET A 131 3.43 7.31 -3.38
C MET A 131 3.28 8.00 -2.02
N ILE A 132 3.41 7.27 -0.91
CA ILE A 132 3.18 7.79 0.45
C ILE A 132 3.98 9.07 0.74
N PRO A 133 5.31 9.15 0.49
CA PRO A 133 6.07 10.38 0.73
C PRO A 133 5.64 11.56 -0.15
N MET A 134 4.96 11.30 -1.27
CA MET A 134 4.48 12.33 -2.18
C MET A 134 3.13 12.92 -1.75
N MET A 135 2.40 12.26 -0.85
CA MET A 135 1.07 12.70 -0.40
C MET A 135 1.08 14.11 0.19
N GLU A 136 2.18 14.52 0.83
CA GLU A 136 2.30 15.88 1.38
C GLU A 136 2.21 16.96 0.30
N LYS A 137 2.61 16.66 -0.93
CA LYS A 137 2.60 17.59 -2.08
C LYS A 137 1.35 17.49 -2.94
N MET A 138 0.44 16.56 -2.61
CA MET A 138 -0.82 16.37 -3.32
C MET A 138 -1.88 17.31 -2.77
N ASP A 139 -2.79 17.72 -3.65
CA ASP A 139 -4.05 18.36 -3.25
C ASP A 139 -4.99 17.37 -2.55
N ASP A 140 -5.98 17.85 -1.81
CA ASP A 140 -6.82 16.97 -0.98
C ASP A 140 -7.61 15.95 -1.81
N ARG A 141 -8.10 16.36 -3.00
CA ARG A 141 -8.74 15.44 -3.92
C ARG A 141 -7.77 14.36 -4.44
N GLY A 142 -6.54 14.76 -4.75
CA GLY A 142 -5.49 13.85 -5.16
C GLY A 142 -5.09 12.86 -4.09
N LYS A 143 -5.03 13.29 -2.82
CA LYS A 143 -4.78 12.38 -1.67
C LYS A 143 -5.85 11.30 -1.58
N VAL A 144 -7.13 11.69 -1.67
CA VAL A 144 -8.25 10.74 -1.62
C VAL A 144 -8.19 9.77 -2.78
N MET A 145 -7.98 10.27 -4.01
CA MET A 145 -7.86 9.43 -5.21
C MET A 145 -6.68 8.44 -5.10
N ASN A 146 -5.51 8.91 -4.67
CA ASN A 146 -4.34 8.06 -4.50
C ASN A 146 -4.52 7.02 -3.38
N ALA A 147 -5.17 7.38 -2.28
CA ALA A 147 -5.49 6.46 -1.20
C ALA A 147 -6.47 5.36 -1.66
N ALA A 148 -7.52 5.72 -2.40
CA ALA A 148 -8.46 4.77 -2.97
C ALA A 148 -7.78 3.84 -3.99
N PHE A 149 -6.96 4.40 -4.88
CA PHE A 149 -6.21 3.65 -5.88
C PHE A 149 -5.16 2.71 -5.24
N ALA A 150 -4.54 3.13 -4.12
CA ALA A 150 -3.59 2.31 -3.39
C ALA A 150 -4.19 1.00 -2.90
N VAL A 151 -5.48 0.99 -2.57
CA VAL A 151 -6.19 -0.22 -2.11
C VAL A 151 -6.62 -1.10 -3.28
N SER A 152 -7.04 -0.50 -4.39
CA SER A 152 -7.67 -1.20 -5.51
C SER A 152 -6.70 -1.47 -6.67
N GLY A 153 -6.21 -0.42 -7.35
CA GLY A 153 -5.46 -0.49 -8.60
C GLY A 153 -3.94 -0.58 -8.45
N SER A 154 -3.39 -0.36 -7.24
CA SER A 154 -1.94 -0.39 -7.05
C SER A 154 -1.34 -1.79 -7.23
N PHE A 155 -0.02 -1.83 -7.50
CA PHE A 155 0.78 -3.07 -7.69
C PHE A 155 0.39 -3.91 -8.91
N VAL A 156 -0.44 -3.40 -9.83
CA VAL A 156 -0.83 -4.13 -11.04
C VAL A 156 0.35 -4.44 -11.96
N LEU A 157 1.40 -3.61 -11.94
CA LEU A 157 2.65 -3.83 -12.68
C LEU A 157 3.84 -4.14 -11.76
N GLY A 158 3.59 -4.42 -10.48
CA GLY A 158 4.63 -4.55 -9.47
C GLY A 158 4.76 -5.95 -8.85
N GLY A 159 5.23 -5.98 -7.62
CA GLY A 159 5.55 -7.21 -6.89
C GLY A 159 4.37 -8.16 -6.71
N GLN A 160 3.14 -7.68 -6.61
CA GLN A 160 1.96 -8.55 -6.50
C GLN A 160 1.73 -9.33 -7.79
N LEU A 161 1.86 -8.68 -8.96
CA LEU A 161 1.74 -9.37 -10.24
C LEU A 161 2.86 -10.41 -10.39
N ALA A 162 4.10 -10.04 -10.06
CA ALA A 162 5.23 -10.96 -10.13
C ALA A 162 5.04 -12.17 -9.22
N PHE A 163 4.55 -11.95 -8.00
CA PHE A 163 4.24 -13.04 -7.06
C PHE A 163 3.16 -13.97 -7.62
N ILE A 164 2.00 -13.43 -8.03
CA ILE A 164 0.90 -14.24 -8.58
C ILE A 164 1.34 -14.99 -9.83
N ALA A 165 2.10 -14.35 -10.72
CA ALA A 165 2.62 -14.99 -11.92
C ALA A 165 3.62 -16.13 -11.63
N SER A 166 4.26 -16.12 -10.45
CA SER A 166 5.19 -17.17 -10.05
C SER A 166 4.52 -18.41 -9.43
N VAL A 167 3.29 -18.26 -8.90
CA VAL A 167 2.62 -19.34 -8.14
C VAL A 167 1.31 -19.80 -8.78
N GLU A 168 0.73 -19.01 -9.68
CA GLU A 168 -0.60 -19.25 -10.23
C GLU A 168 -0.58 -19.40 -11.77
N PRO A 169 -1.55 -20.16 -12.35
CA PRO A 169 -1.64 -20.31 -13.80
C PRO A 169 -2.04 -19.01 -14.51
N PRO A 170 -1.74 -18.85 -15.82
CA PRO A 170 -1.98 -17.62 -16.59
C PRO A 170 -3.42 -17.09 -16.55
N ALA A 171 -4.41 -17.98 -16.40
CA ALA A 171 -5.82 -17.59 -16.28
C ALA A 171 -6.09 -16.77 -15.00
N VAL A 172 -5.45 -17.14 -13.87
CA VAL A 172 -5.57 -16.41 -12.60
C VAL A 172 -4.84 -15.08 -12.67
N VAL A 173 -3.68 -15.05 -13.33
CA VAL A 173 -2.92 -13.81 -13.59
C VAL A 173 -3.76 -12.82 -14.39
N SER A 174 -4.42 -13.29 -15.46
CA SER A 174 -5.30 -12.46 -16.28
C SER A 174 -6.51 -11.92 -15.48
N ALA A 175 -7.12 -12.77 -14.67
CA ALA A 175 -8.22 -12.36 -13.78
C ALA A 175 -7.77 -11.33 -12.74
N PHE A 176 -6.56 -11.49 -12.18
CA PHE A 176 -5.97 -10.52 -11.25
C PHE A 176 -5.78 -9.16 -11.91
N ILE A 177 -5.18 -9.11 -13.10
CA ILE A 177 -4.97 -7.86 -13.85
C ILE A 177 -6.32 -7.19 -14.13
N ALA A 178 -7.30 -7.96 -14.64
CA ALA A 178 -8.63 -7.43 -14.94
C ALA A 178 -9.32 -6.87 -13.68
N ALA A 179 -9.27 -7.59 -12.56
CA ALA A 179 -9.84 -7.14 -11.29
C ALA A 179 -9.19 -5.84 -10.78
N LYS A 180 -7.86 -5.73 -10.90
CA LYS A 180 -7.11 -4.53 -10.52
C LYS A 180 -7.43 -3.32 -11.40
N LEU A 181 -7.61 -3.52 -12.70
CA LEU A 181 -7.94 -2.44 -13.65
C LEU A 181 -9.40 -1.98 -13.52
N VAL A 182 -10.31 -2.88 -13.17
CA VAL A 182 -11.74 -2.55 -12.98
C VAL A 182 -11.98 -1.92 -11.60
N GLY A 183 -11.23 -2.35 -10.59
CA GLY A 183 -11.39 -1.86 -9.22
C GLY A 183 -10.60 -0.56 -8.93
N GLY A 184 -9.64 -0.19 -9.76
CA GLY A 184 -8.81 1.03 -9.64
C GLY A 184 -9.28 2.12 -10.54
#